data_54ee18ac05233814a21b90327b6ef53b
#
_entry.id   54ee18ac05233814a21b90327b6ef53b
#
_cell.length_a   1.000
_cell.length_b   1.000
_cell.length_c   1.000
_cell.angle_alpha   90.00
_cell.angle_beta   90.00
_cell.angle_gamma   90.00
#
_symmetry.space_group_name_H-M   'P 1'
#
loop_
_entity.id
_entity.type
_entity.pdbx_description
1 polymer ?
#
loop_
_entity_poly.entity_id
_entity_poly.type
_entity_poly.pdbx_seq_one_letter_code
_entity_poly.pdbx_strand_id
1 'polypeptide(L)'
;MMIPTIPTPDELLDKGFSRGKKQADLMRTQKIPKHLKGKRIEERRVITSCQVIKDKLKSILDSVPDIEDLPPFYQDYIDITVGVDDMKQALGGLNWAYGILTQLEKEYGSKIRKNPSEKATTLQKQAYGRIASVVNKIKKDLDFLDFAKANLRNMPT
;
A
#
# COMPACT_ATOMS: atom_id res chain seq x y z
N MET A 1 10.28 -16.77 10.94
CA MET A 1 9.86 -15.55 10.23
C MET A 1 8.57 -15.82 9.49
N MET A 2 7.52 -15.14 9.89
CA MET A 2 6.19 -15.38 9.30
C MET A 2 5.78 -14.22 8.39
N ILE A 3 6.22 -14.30 7.14
CA ILE A 3 5.84 -13.29 6.14
C ILE A 3 4.39 -13.57 5.71
N PRO A 4 3.49 -12.57 5.74
CA PRO A 4 2.11 -12.77 5.29
C PRO A 4 2.05 -13.03 3.79
N THR A 5 0.88 -13.41 3.28
CA THR A 5 0.67 -13.59 1.84
C THR A 5 1.05 -12.31 1.10
N ILE A 6 1.89 -12.45 0.07
CA ILE A 6 2.34 -11.32 -0.73
C ILE A 6 1.39 -11.14 -1.92
N PRO A 7 0.68 -10.01 -2.01
CA PRO A 7 -0.22 -9.76 -3.13
C PRO A 7 0.56 -9.34 -4.38
N THR A 8 -0.09 -9.50 -5.54
CA THR A 8 0.36 -8.85 -6.76
C THR A 8 -0.07 -7.38 -6.74
N PRO A 9 0.53 -6.52 -7.60
CA PRO A 9 0.05 -5.15 -7.75
C PRO A 9 -1.45 -5.06 -8.04
N ASP A 10 -1.96 -5.90 -8.96
CA ASP A 10 -3.38 -5.91 -9.30
C ASP A 10 -4.26 -6.26 -8.11
N GLU A 11 -3.86 -7.26 -7.33
CA GLU A 11 -4.59 -7.64 -6.11
C GLU A 11 -4.62 -6.52 -5.08
N LEU A 12 -3.49 -5.82 -4.89
CA LEU A 12 -3.42 -4.66 -3.99
C LEU A 12 -4.35 -3.54 -4.43
N LEU A 13 -4.31 -3.21 -5.73
CA LEU A 13 -5.14 -2.13 -6.29
C LEU A 13 -6.61 -2.50 -6.23
N ASP A 14 -6.97 -3.72 -6.60
CA ASP A 14 -8.36 -4.18 -6.56
C ASP A 14 -8.92 -4.10 -5.14
N LYS A 15 -8.16 -4.54 -4.16
CA LYS A 15 -8.59 -4.49 -2.76
C LYS A 15 -8.74 -3.05 -2.27
N GLY A 16 -7.74 -2.20 -2.55
CA GLY A 16 -7.77 -0.80 -2.14
C GLY A 16 -8.93 -0.04 -2.77
N PHE A 17 -9.09 -0.18 -4.07
CA PHE A 17 -10.14 0.53 -4.81
C PHE A 17 -11.54 0.00 -4.47
N SER A 18 -11.69 -1.30 -4.28
CA SER A 18 -12.95 -1.91 -3.86
C SER A 18 -13.38 -1.40 -2.48
N ARG A 19 -12.46 -1.34 -1.52
CA ARG A 19 -12.74 -0.81 -0.18
C ARG A 19 -13.04 0.68 -0.22
N GLY A 20 -12.33 1.43 -1.07
CA GLY A 20 -12.59 2.85 -1.28
C GLY A 20 -14.00 3.09 -1.82
N LYS A 21 -14.40 2.32 -2.82
CA LYS A 21 -15.76 2.39 -3.39
C LYS A 21 -16.81 2.09 -2.33
N LYS A 22 -16.59 1.05 -1.52
CA LYS A 22 -17.52 0.66 -0.47
C LYS A 22 -17.73 1.78 0.55
N GLN A 23 -16.64 2.43 0.98
CA GLN A 23 -16.72 3.56 1.90
C GLN A 23 -17.41 4.77 1.27
N ALA A 24 -17.14 5.04 -0.02
CA ALA A 24 -17.82 6.10 -0.75
C ALA A 24 -19.33 5.86 -0.81
N ASP A 25 -19.74 4.62 -1.09
CA ASP A 25 -21.15 4.26 -1.16
C ASP A 25 -21.85 4.41 0.20
N LEU A 26 -21.16 4.07 1.30
CA LEU A 26 -21.68 4.31 2.64
C LEU A 26 -21.86 5.80 2.93
N MET A 27 -20.94 6.64 2.47
CA MET A 27 -21.05 8.09 2.64
C MET A 27 -22.26 8.67 1.90
N ARG A 28 -22.70 8.05 0.79
CA ARG A 28 -23.86 8.52 0.02
C ARG A 28 -25.15 8.49 0.81
N THR A 29 -25.24 7.59 1.82
CA THR A 29 -26.43 7.45 2.66
C THR A 29 -26.46 8.44 3.82
N GLN A 30 -25.38 9.17 4.07
CA GLN A 30 -25.28 10.11 5.18
C GLN A 30 -25.88 11.46 4.81
N LYS A 31 -26.38 12.18 5.83
CA LYS A 31 -26.89 13.53 5.65
C LYS A 31 -25.73 14.51 5.61
N ILE A 32 -25.32 14.89 4.42
CA ILE A 32 -24.23 15.84 4.17
C ILE A 32 -24.80 16.96 3.31
N PRO A 33 -24.46 18.24 3.59
CA PRO A 33 -24.89 19.35 2.72
C PRO A 33 -24.54 19.06 1.27
N LYS A 34 -25.47 19.35 0.36
CA LYS A 34 -25.34 19.01 -1.05
C LYS A 34 -24.05 19.51 -1.68
N HIS A 35 -23.64 20.74 -1.35
CA HIS A 35 -22.44 21.36 -1.91
C HIS A 35 -21.12 20.71 -1.41
N LEU A 36 -21.18 19.94 -0.32
CA LEU A 36 -20.01 19.23 0.24
C LEU A 36 -20.05 17.73 -0.05
N LYS A 37 -21.20 17.18 -0.43
CA LYS A 37 -21.39 15.72 -0.50
C LYS A 37 -20.44 15.05 -1.48
N GLY A 38 -20.36 15.57 -2.70
CA GLY A 38 -19.50 15.00 -3.74
C GLY A 38 -18.04 14.94 -3.31
N LYS A 39 -17.51 16.03 -2.77
CA LYS A 39 -16.12 16.05 -2.38
C LYS A 39 -15.84 15.20 -1.13
N ARG A 40 -16.77 15.11 -0.18
CA ARG A 40 -16.59 14.23 0.98
C ARG A 40 -16.61 12.76 0.59
N ILE A 41 -17.45 12.37 -0.36
CA ILE A 41 -17.49 11.01 -0.90
C ILE A 41 -16.15 10.65 -1.55
N GLU A 42 -15.65 11.51 -2.43
CA GLU A 42 -14.41 11.23 -3.15
C GLU A 42 -13.17 11.33 -2.28
N GLU A 43 -13.18 12.22 -1.30
CA GLU A 43 -12.11 12.29 -0.30
C GLU A 43 -12.03 10.98 0.49
N ARG A 44 -13.17 10.48 0.96
CA ARG A 44 -13.24 9.20 1.68
C ARG A 44 -12.76 8.04 0.82
N ARG A 45 -13.15 8.04 -0.46
CA ARG A 45 -12.71 7.01 -1.40
C ARG A 45 -11.18 6.97 -1.54
N VAL A 46 -10.55 8.11 -1.76
CA VAL A 46 -9.10 8.20 -1.95
C VAL A 46 -8.36 7.82 -0.67
N ILE A 47 -8.77 8.38 0.46
CA ILE A 47 -8.11 8.11 1.74
C ILE A 47 -8.21 6.62 2.10
N THR A 48 -9.38 6.02 1.95
CA THR A 48 -9.57 4.61 2.25
C THR A 48 -8.71 3.72 1.35
N SER A 49 -8.67 4.02 0.05
CA SER A 49 -7.85 3.26 -0.90
C SER A 49 -6.38 3.30 -0.52
N CYS A 50 -5.85 4.48 -0.20
CA CYS A 50 -4.46 4.62 0.24
C CYS A 50 -4.19 3.86 1.54
N GLN A 51 -5.09 3.96 2.52
CA GLN A 51 -4.91 3.31 3.81
C GLN A 51 -4.91 1.79 3.70
N VAL A 52 -5.82 1.22 2.91
CA VAL A 52 -5.89 -0.23 2.72
C VAL A 52 -4.59 -0.77 2.11
N ILE A 53 -4.07 -0.08 1.10
CA ILE A 53 -2.81 -0.49 0.46
C ILE A 53 -1.65 -0.32 1.42
N LYS A 54 -1.57 0.81 2.12
CA LYS A 54 -0.52 1.09 3.10
C LYS A 54 -0.52 0.06 4.23
N ASP A 55 -1.70 -0.31 4.72
CA ASP A 55 -1.81 -1.29 5.80
C ASP A 55 -1.23 -2.64 5.39
N LYS A 56 -1.46 -3.05 4.14
CA LYS A 56 -0.90 -4.30 3.64
C LYS A 56 0.61 -4.22 3.50
N LEU A 57 1.14 -3.12 2.95
CA LEU A 57 2.58 -2.91 2.85
C LEU A 57 3.24 -2.89 4.24
N LYS A 58 2.62 -2.23 5.19
CA LYS A 58 3.11 -2.18 6.57
C LYS A 58 3.10 -3.56 7.22
N SER A 59 2.05 -4.34 7.00
CA SER A 59 1.96 -5.71 7.49
C SER A 59 3.15 -6.55 7.01
N ILE A 60 3.52 -6.41 5.74
CA ILE A 60 4.68 -7.10 5.19
C ILE A 60 5.97 -6.60 5.82
N LEU A 61 6.15 -5.27 5.86
CA LEU A 61 7.34 -4.65 6.44
C LEU A 61 7.55 -5.04 7.90
N ASP A 62 6.47 -5.02 8.69
CA ASP A 62 6.55 -5.36 10.12
C ASP A 62 6.79 -6.85 10.36
N SER A 63 6.52 -7.70 9.38
CA SER A 63 6.71 -9.16 9.51
C SER A 63 8.18 -9.57 9.41
N VAL A 64 9.05 -8.70 8.87
CA VAL A 64 10.46 -8.98 8.68
C VAL A 64 11.24 -8.19 9.72
N PRO A 65 11.96 -8.86 10.64
CA PRO A 65 12.79 -8.13 11.61
C PRO A 65 13.94 -7.44 10.91
N ASP A 66 14.55 -6.48 11.60
CA ASP A 66 15.78 -5.85 11.11
C ASP A 66 16.85 -6.94 11.01
N ILE A 67 17.29 -7.23 9.78
CA ILE A 67 18.21 -8.34 9.52
C ILE A 67 19.53 -8.13 10.25
N GLU A 68 19.97 -6.89 10.38
CA GLU A 68 21.24 -6.57 11.06
C GLU A 68 21.21 -6.89 12.55
N ASP A 69 20.00 -6.92 13.14
CA ASP A 69 19.84 -7.25 14.57
C ASP A 69 19.69 -8.76 14.81
N LEU A 70 19.61 -9.56 13.75
CA LEU A 70 19.52 -11.01 13.89
C LEU A 70 20.87 -11.63 14.25
N PRO A 71 20.90 -12.79 14.97
CA PRO A 71 22.13 -13.52 15.17
C PRO A 71 22.81 -13.88 13.84
N PRO A 72 24.16 -14.00 13.80
CA PRO A 72 24.89 -14.27 12.55
C PRO A 72 24.40 -15.48 11.80
N PHE A 73 23.98 -16.53 12.51
CA PHE A 73 23.43 -17.74 11.87
C PHE A 73 22.23 -17.41 10.97
N TYR A 74 21.31 -16.58 11.46
CA TYR A 74 20.11 -16.22 10.69
C TYR A 74 20.45 -15.27 9.54
N GLN A 75 21.40 -14.37 9.75
CA GLN A 75 21.85 -13.49 8.65
C GLN A 75 22.46 -14.33 7.52
N ASP A 76 23.31 -15.29 7.86
CA ASP A 76 23.93 -16.17 6.88
C ASP A 76 22.89 -17.05 6.18
N TYR A 77 21.92 -17.55 6.93
CA TYR A 77 20.83 -18.37 6.36
C TYR A 77 20.05 -17.57 5.31
N ILE A 78 19.67 -16.35 5.65
CA ILE A 78 18.95 -15.48 4.72
C ILE A 78 19.81 -15.15 3.50
N ASP A 79 21.09 -14.85 3.72
CA ASP A 79 21.98 -14.47 2.63
C ASP A 79 22.20 -15.61 1.63
N ILE A 80 22.40 -16.81 2.13
CA ILE A 80 22.60 -18.00 1.29
C ILE A 80 21.31 -18.38 0.56
N THR A 81 20.16 -18.23 1.24
CA THR A 81 18.87 -18.70 0.72
C THR A 81 18.26 -17.73 -0.28
N VAL A 82 18.25 -16.43 0.02
CA VAL A 82 17.57 -15.42 -0.83
C VAL A 82 18.42 -14.18 -1.11
N GLY A 83 19.47 -13.93 -0.34
CA GLY A 83 20.30 -12.72 -0.44
C GLY A 83 19.82 -11.60 0.46
N VAL A 84 20.70 -11.17 1.38
CA VAL A 84 20.38 -10.10 2.33
C VAL A 84 20.19 -8.77 1.61
N ASP A 85 21.08 -8.43 0.65
CA ASP A 85 20.98 -7.16 -0.05
C ASP A 85 19.70 -7.08 -0.90
N ASP A 86 19.34 -8.16 -1.59
CA ASP A 86 18.11 -8.22 -2.37
C ASP A 86 16.87 -8.10 -1.47
N MET A 87 16.93 -8.71 -0.30
CA MET A 87 15.86 -8.63 0.70
C MET A 87 15.68 -7.18 1.17
N LYS A 88 16.78 -6.52 1.52
CA LYS A 88 16.76 -5.11 1.94
C LYS A 88 16.25 -4.20 0.83
N GLN A 89 16.65 -4.45 -0.41
CA GLN A 89 16.20 -3.65 -1.56
C GLN A 89 14.69 -3.78 -1.76
N ALA A 90 14.16 -4.99 -1.68
CA ALA A 90 12.73 -5.23 -1.84
C ALA A 90 11.92 -4.55 -0.74
N LEU A 91 12.37 -4.69 0.52
CA LEU A 91 11.73 -4.01 1.64
C LEU A 91 11.82 -2.49 1.51
N GLY A 92 12.94 -1.98 1.01
CA GLY A 92 13.11 -0.56 0.72
C GLY A 92 12.13 -0.06 -0.33
N GLY A 93 11.82 -0.87 -1.34
CA GLY A 93 10.81 -0.55 -2.35
C GLY A 93 9.42 -0.40 -1.75
N LEU A 94 9.03 -1.31 -0.87
CA LEU A 94 7.75 -1.22 -0.18
C LEU A 94 7.68 0.01 0.74
N ASN A 95 8.77 0.29 1.44
CA ASN A 95 8.84 1.46 2.31
C ASN A 95 8.74 2.76 1.50
N TRP A 96 9.41 2.82 0.35
CA TRP A 96 9.29 3.94 -0.57
C TRP A 96 7.83 4.14 -1.01
N ALA A 97 7.16 3.06 -1.45
CA ALA A 97 5.77 3.13 -1.87
C ALA A 97 4.85 3.60 -0.74
N TYR A 98 5.07 3.12 0.48
CA TYR A 98 4.32 3.56 1.65
C TYR A 98 4.44 5.07 1.85
N GLY A 99 5.65 5.60 1.73
CA GLY A 99 5.90 7.04 1.87
C GLY A 99 5.18 7.86 0.78
N ILE A 100 5.26 7.41 -0.48
CA ILE A 100 4.58 8.09 -1.59
C ILE A 100 3.06 8.03 -1.43
N LEU A 101 2.51 6.89 -1.02
CA LEU A 101 1.07 6.76 -0.78
C LEU A 101 0.61 7.69 0.34
N THR A 102 1.42 7.88 1.37
CA THR A 102 1.14 8.84 2.43
C THR A 102 1.09 10.27 1.88
N GLN A 103 2.03 10.64 1.01
CA GLN A 103 2.03 11.95 0.36
C GLN A 103 0.81 12.13 -0.54
N LEU A 104 0.46 11.12 -1.34
CA LEU A 104 -0.70 11.17 -2.22
C LEU A 104 -2.01 11.32 -1.45
N GLU A 105 -2.13 10.62 -0.33
CA GLU A 105 -3.29 10.73 0.55
C GLU A 105 -3.47 12.17 1.03
N LYS A 106 -2.40 12.80 1.49
CA LYS A 106 -2.43 14.21 1.94
C LYS A 106 -2.70 15.17 0.79
N GLU A 107 -1.99 14.99 -0.32
CA GLU A 107 -2.10 15.88 -1.48
C GLU A 107 -3.53 15.89 -2.04
N TYR A 108 -4.08 14.72 -2.32
CA TYR A 108 -5.40 14.63 -2.94
C TYR A 108 -6.53 14.86 -1.94
N GLY A 109 -6.35 14.47 -0.69
CA GLY A 109 -7.29 14.86 0.35
C GLY A 109 -7.44 16.36 0.45
N SER A 110 -6.32 17.09 0.44
CA SER A 110 -6.31 18.55 0.45
C SER A 110 -6.90 19.16 -0.82
N LYS A 111 -6.51 18.67 -2.01
CA LYS A 111 -7.02 19.16 -3.29
C LYS A 111 -8.54 19.00 -3.38
N ILE A 112 -9.05 17.85 -2.98
CA ILE A 112 -10.50 17.58 -3.03
C ILE A 112 -11.23 18.53 -2.08
N ARG A 113 -10.72 18.72 -0.86
CA ARG A 113 -11.35 19.63 0.11
C ARG A 113 -11.38 21.09 -0.37
N LYS A 114 -10.33 21.53 -1.04
CA LYS A 114 -10.14 22.93 -1.46
C LYS A 114 -10.82 23.29 -2.77
N ASN A 115 -11.29 22.31 -3.53
CA ASN A 115 -11.94 22.52 -4.82
C ASN A 115 -13.44 22.26 -4.73
N PRO A 116 -14.24 22.82 -5.67
CA PRO A 116 -15.68 22.54 -5.70
C PRO A 116 -15.97 21.06 -5.92
N SER A 117 -17.13 20.60 -5.45
CA SER A 117 -17.55 19.19 -5.59
C SER A 117 -17.59 18.72 -7.04
N GLU A 118 -17.83 19.60 -8.00
CA GLU A 118 -17.83 19.27 -9.42
C GLU A 118 -16.46 18.75 -9.91
N LYS A 119 -15.38 19.11 -9.24
CA LYS A 119 -14.02 18.66 -9.59
C LYS A 119 -13.61 17.40 -8.85
N ALA A 120 -14.40 16.95 -7.87
CA ALA A 120 -14.01 15.85 -6.99
C ALA A 120 -13.76 14.54 -7.73
N THR A 121 -14.62 14.18 -8.67
CA THR A 121 -14.48 12.94 -9.46
C THR A 121 -13.21 12.96 -10.31
N THR A 122 -12.91 14.10 -10.95
CA THR A 122 -11.69 14.24 -11.75
C THR A 122 -10.43 14.10 -10.88
N LEU A 123 -10.41 14.74 -9.72
CA LEU A 123 -9.29 14.66 -8.78
C LEU A 123 -9.13 13.24 -8.25
N GLN A 124 -10.24 12.56 -7.95
CA GLN A 124 -10.21 11.16 -7.52
C GLN A 124 -9.60 10.25 -8.58
N LYS A 125 -9.96 10.45 -9.85
CA LYS A 125 -9.40 9.65 -10.94
C LYS A 125 -7.90 9.89 -11.12
N GLN A 126 -7.45 11.14 -10.97
CA GLN A 126 -6.03 11.47 -10.99
C GLN A 126 -5.30 10.77 -9.84
N ALA A 127 -5.88 10.81 -8.65
CA ALA A 127 -5.29 10.14 -7.48
C ALA A 127 -5.14 8.64 -7.73
N TYR A 128 -6.19 8.00 -8.26
CA TYR A 128 -6.17 6.57 -8.56
C TYR A 128 -5.11 6.21 -9.61
N GLY A 129 -4.94 7.04 -10.63
CA GLY A 129 -3.88 6.85 -11.62
C GLY A 129 -2.49 6.89 -10.99
N ARG A 130 -2.26 7.83 -10.09
CA ARG A 130 -0.97 7.94 -9.40
C ARG A 130 -0.75 6.80 -8.41
N ILE A 131 -1.78 6.39 -7.68
CA ILE A 131 -1.72 5.24 -6.77
C ILE A 131 -1.35 3.98 -7.56
N ALA A 132 -2.03 3.74 -8.68
CA ALA A 132 -1.76 2.59 -9.54
C ALA A 132 -0.31 2.60 -10.06
N SER A 133 0.19 3.77 -10.45
CA SER A 133 1.56 3.91 -10.91
C SER A 133 2.58 3.53 -9.82
N VAL A 134 2.37 3.99 -8.59
CA VAL A 134 3.26 3.68 -7.46
C VAL A 134 3.26 2.18 -7.17
N VAL A 135 2.07 1.58 -7.09
CA VAL A 135 1.95 0.15 -6.78
C VAL A 135 2.56 -0.72 -7.88
N ASN A 136 2.39 -0.34 -9.15
CA ASN A 136 2.99 -1.08 -10.24
C ASN A 136 4.51 -0.98 -10.27
N LYS A 137 5.09 0.10 -9.74
CA LYS A 137 6.55 0.25 -9.67
C LYS A 137 7.21 -0.70 -8.70
N ILE A 138 6.49 -1.24 -7.73
CA ILE A 138 7.05 -2.20 -6.76
C ILE A 138 6.73 -3.65 -7.12
N LYS A 139 6.35 -3.93 -8.36
CA LYS A 139 6.04 -5.30 -8.79
C LYS A 139 7.21 -6.24 -8.55
N LYS A 140 8.42 -5.86 -8.92
CA LYS A 140 9.62 -6.69 -8.73
C LYS A 140 9.89 -6.94 -7.26
N ASP A 141 9.66 -5.93 -6.41
CA ASP A 141 9.86 -6.06 -4.97
C ASP A 141 8.86 -7.03 -4.37
N LEU A 142 7.60 -6.97 -4.78
CA LEU A 142 6.57 -7.90 -4.33
C LEU A 142 6.87 -9.33 -4.82
N ASP A 143 7.28 -9.47 -6.07
CA ASP A 143 7.65 -10.78 -6.64
C ASP A 143 8.82 -11.38 -5.85
N PHE A 144 9.83 -10.58 -5.53
CA PHE A 144 10.96 -11.04 -4.73
C PHE A 144 10.53 -11.47 -3.33
N LEU A 145 9.67 -10.71 -2.68
CA LEU A 145 9.20 -11.05 -1.33
C LEU A 145 8.35 -12.30 -1.32
N ASP A 146 7.59 -12.56 -2.38
CA ASP A 146 6.85 -13.81 -2.54
C ASP A 146 7.82 -14.98 -2.65
N PHE A 147 8.87 -14.83 -3.45
CA PHE A 147 9.95 -15.82 -3.56
C PHE A 147 10.63 -16.02 -2.20
N ALA A 148 10.97 -14.94 -1.51
CA ALA A 148 11.62 -15.02 -0.20
C ALA A 148 10.74 -15.73 0.83
N LYS A 149 9.44 -15.42 0.84
CA LYS A 149 8.48 -16.07 1.72
C LYS A 149 8.52 -17.59 1.54
N ALA A 150 8.46 -18.06 0.29
CA ALA A 150 8.46 -19.48 -0.02
C ALA A 150 9.76 -20.16 0.43
N ASN A 151 10.90 -19.48 0.28
CA ASN A 151 12.21 -20.07 0.53
C ASN A 151 12.69 -19.91 1.97
N LEU A 152 12.12 -18.98 2.74
CA LEU A 152 12.44 -18.80 4.16
C LEU A 152 11.46 -19.51 5.09
N ARG A 153 10.48 -20.21 4.54
CA ARG A 153 9.44 -20.91 5.31
C ARG A 153 10.01 -21.86 6.37
N ASN A 154 11.07 -22.55 6.03
CA ASN A 154 11.67 -23.57 6.88
C ASN A 154 12.81 -23.03 7.75
N MET A 155 12.99 -21.71 7.81
CA MET A 155 14.03 -21.13 8.65
C MET A 155 13.72 -21.42 10.12
N PRO A 156 14.68 -22.00 10.88
CA PRO A 156 14.48 -22.25 12.31
C PRO A 156 14.23 -20.94 13.08
N THR A 157 13.35 -21.00 14.07
CA THR A 157 13.05 -19.86 14.92
C THR A 157 13.79 -19.93 16.28
#